data_c6f2033ef7c174745c0290065b5c53b8
#
_entry.id   c6f2033ef7c174745c0290065b5c53b8
#
_cell.length_a   1.000
_cell.length_b   1.000
_cell.length_c   1.000
_cell.angle_alpha   90.00
_cell.angle_beta   90.00
_cell.angle_gamma   90.00
#
_symmetry.space_group_name_H-M   'P 1'
#
loop_
_entity.id
_entity.type
_entity.pdbx_description
1 polymer ?
#
loop_
_entity_poly.entity_id
_entity_poly.type
_entity_poly.pdbx_seq_one_letter_code
_entity_poly.pdbx_strand_id
1 'polypeptide(L)'
;MTLDNNLKLAENAVLSVEESLSKVFQERSNQVFQKLENILTIFKEEKVSTSHFNQSSGSGHDDISREKIDAVFARLFLAEKAAVRMQFVSGTHAISSVLFGILRPGDVMLSLTGQPYDTLEEVIGIRGGGKGSLKDFDIEYKQVNICENFDYFEEKIVHFFKENSCKLVFIQKSCGYSWRKSLTNHQIEKICSLIHSLDPNCICFVDNCYGELVEDSEPISKGANIIAGSLIKNCLLYTSPSPRD
;
A
#
# COMPACT_ATOMS: atom_id res chain seq x y z
N MET A 1 28.04 24.86 31.90
CA MET A 1 26.58 24.75 31.61
C MET A 1 26.06 23.61 32.43
N THR A 2 25.15 23.86 33.36
CA THR A 2 24.58 22.81 34.20
C THR A 2 23.57 21.98 33.42
N LEU A 3 23.37 20.71 33.78
CA LEU A 3 22.42 19.79 33.15
C LEU A 3 21.00 20.42 33.08
N ASP A 4 20.62 21.18 34.10
CA ASP A 4 19.35 21.90 34.21
C ASP A 4 19.17 22.98 33.13
N ASN A 5 20.21 23.69 32.75
CA ASN A 5 20.16 24.67 31.67
C ASN A 5 19.96 24.02 30.29
N ASN A 6 20.56 22.83 30.07
CA ASN A 6 20.38 22.11 28.81
C ASN A 6 18.96 21.55 28.70
N LEU A 7 18.39 21.06 29.81
CA LEU A 7 17.00 20.57 29.84
C LEU A 7 16.01 21.72 29.53
N LYS A 8 16.17 22.87 30.16
CA LYS A 8 15.32 24.05 29.86
C LYS A 8 15.44 24.53 28.41
N LEU A 9 16.64 24.48 27.86
CA LEU A 9 16.86 24.83 26.45
C LEU A 9 16.12 23.85 25.52
N ALA A 10 16.20 22.56 25.82
CA ALA A 10 15.51 21.52 25.05
C ALA A 10 13.97 21.67 25.17
N GLU A 11 13.45 21.88 26.37
CA GLU A 11 12.01 22.12 26.60
C GLU A 11 11.50 23.34 25.81
N ASN A 12 12.23 24.48 25.88
CA ASN A 12 11.84 25.67 25.12
C ASN A 12 11.88 25.44 23.61
N ALA A 13 12.85 24.67 23.11
CA ALA A 13 12.92 24.32 21.68
C ALA A 13 11.73 23.44 21.26
N VAL A 14 11.35 22.46 22.07
CA VAL A 14 10.18 21.61 21.82
C VAL A 14 8.91 22.45 21.80
N LEU A 15 8.66 23.25 22.83
CA LEU A 15 7.48 24.12 22.90
C LEU A 15 7.37 25.07 21.71
N SER A 16 8.48 25.69 21.30
CA SER A 16 8.50 26.56 20.12
C SER A 16 8.13 25.84 18.83
N VAL A 17 8.63 24.60 18.66
CA VAL A 17 8.29 23.77 17.50
C VAL A 17 6.82 23.31 17.53
N GLU A 18 6.33 22.88 18.69
CA GLU A 18 4.93 22.48 18.88
C GLU A 18 3.97 23.63 18.57
N GLU A 19 4.28 24.84 19.03
CA GLU A 19 3.49 26.04 18.74
C GLU A 19 3.48 26.30 17.21
N SER A 20 4.63 26.25 16.55
CA SER A 20 4.76 26.44 15.10
C SER A 20 4.01 25.42 14.27
N LEU A 21 3.86 24.19 14.80
CA LEU A 21 3.17 23.06 14.12
C LEU A 21 1.71 22.90 14.58
N SER A 22 1.22 23.70 15.51
CA SER A 22 -0.11 23.55 16.12
C SER A 22 -1.23 23.45 15.10
N LYS A 23 -1.18 24.27 14.03
CA LYS A 23 -2.14 24.23 12.93
C LYS A 23 -2.09 22.92 12.16
N VAL A 24 -0.89 22.41 11.88
CA VAL A 24 -0.68 21.13 11.19
C VAL A 24 -1.24 19.99 12.04
N PHE A 25 -0.98 19.99 13.34
CA PHE A 25 -1.52 18.98 14.25
C PHE A 25 -3.05 19.01 14.31
N GLN A 26 -3.64 20.21 14.35
CA GLN A 26 -5.09 20.37 14.34
C GLN A 26 -5.71 19.83 13.03
N GLU A 27 -5.13 20.15 11.89
CA GLU A 27 -5.58 19.64 10.59
C GLU A 27 -5.50 18.11 10.54
N ARG A 28 -4.39 17.51 11.02
CA ARG A 28 -4.24 16.05 11.11
C ARG A 28 -5.25 15.40 12.04
N SER A 29 -5.48 16.01 13.20
CA SER A 29 -6.49 15.52 14.15
C SER A 29 -7.90 15.51 13.55
N ASN A 30 -8.25 16.55 12.81
CA ASN A 30 -9.54 16.62 12.11
C ASN A 30 -9.65 15.53 11.02
N GLN A 31 -8.58 15.28 10.25
CA GLN A 31 -8.55 14.20 9.25
C GLN A 31 -8.73 12.83 9.91
N VAL A 32 -8.03 12.56 11.01
CA VAL A 32 -8.16 11.30 11.76
C VAL A 32 -9.60 11.13 12.26
N PHE A 33 -10.19 12.19 12.82
CA PHE A 33 -11.57 12.16 13.29
C PHE A 33 -12.56 11.82 12.17
N GLN A 34 -12.46 12.47 11.02
CA GLN A 34 -13.32 12.20 9.86
C GLN A 34 -13.19 10.75 9.36
N LYS A 35 -11.97 10.23 9.33
CA LYS A 35 -11.72 8.84 8.93
C LYS A 35 -12.31 7.85 9.92
N LEU A 36 -12.16 8.10 11.22
CA LEU A 36 -12.77 7.27 12.25
C LEU A 36 -14.30 7.28 12.14
N GLU A 37 -14.90 8.43 11.92
CA GLU A 37 -16.35 8.57 11.72
C GLU A 37 -16.81 7.73 10.49
N ASN A 38 -16.07 7.77 9.39
CA ASN A 38 -16.36 6.94 8.22
C ASN A 38 -16.24 5.44 8.53
N ILE A 39 -15.19 5.03 9.24
CA ILE A 39 -14.99 3.63 9.65
C ILE A 39 -16.17 3.17 10.51
N LEU A 40 -16.57 3.95 11.51
CA LEU A 40 -17.69 3.61 12.39
C LEU A 40 -19.03 3.58 11.64
N THR A 41 -19.20 4.47 10.67
CA THR A 41 -20.38 4.46 9.79
C THR A 41 -20.45 3.18 8.98
N ILE A 42 -19.35 2.76 8.35
CA ILE A 42 -19.27 1.49 7.60
C ILE A 42 -19.53 0.30 8.54
N PHE A 43 -18.98 0.29 9.74
CA PHE A 43 -19.25 -0.76 10.73
C PHE A 43 -20.73 -0.87 11.06
N LYS A 44 -21.41 0.28 11.24
CA LYS A 44 -22.84 0.33 11.50
C LYS A 44 -23.66 -0.18 10.31
N GLU A 45 -23.34 0.26 9.10
CA GLU A 45 -24.05 -0.14 7.87
C GLU A 45 -23.82 -1.61 7.55
N GLU A 46 -22.61 -2.13 7.76
CA GLU A 46 -22.28 -3.55 7.66
C GLU A 46 -22.81 -4.38 8.83
N LYS A 47 -23.47 -3.76 9.80
CA LYS A 47 -24.05 -4.42 10.99
C LYS A 47 -23.00 -5.25 11.74
N VAL A 48 -21.79 -4.71 11.89
CA VAL A 48 -20.75 -5.35 12.71
C VAL A 48 -21.25 -5.44 14.15
N SER A 49 -21.15 -6.62 14.73
CA SER A 49 -21.63 -6.93 16.08
C SER A 49 -20.63 -7.80 16.84
N THR A 50 -20.84 -7.97 18.13
CA THR A 50 -19.98 -8.79 18.99
C THR A 50 -19.84 -10.24 18.51
N SER A 51 -20.84 -10.78 17.81
CA SER A 51 -20.78 -12.13 17.24
C SER A 51 -19.65 -12.30 16.21
N HIS A 52 -19.26 -11.23 15.49
CA HIS A 52 -18.18 -11.27 14.53
C HIS A 52 -16.78 -11.33 15.16
N PHE A 53 -16.68 -11.12 16.47
CA PHE A 53 -15.43 -11.23 17.23
C PHE A 53 -15.30 -12.57 17.96
N ASN A 54 -16.28 -13.45 17.84
CA ASN A 54 -16.21 -14.79 18.41
C ASN A 54 -15.25 -15.65 17.58
N GLN A 55 -14.68 -16.65 18.24
CA GLN A 55 -13.85 -17.65 17.55
C GLN A 55 -14.67 -18.40 16.51
N SER A 56 -14.08 -18.64 15.34
CA SER A 56 -14.60 -19.50 14.30
C SER A 56 -13.71 -20.75 14.15
N SER A 57 -14.23 -21.78 13.48
CA SER A 57 -13.45 -22.99 13.18
C SER A 57 -12.27 -22.72 12.24
N GLY A 58 -12.26 -21.57 11.56
CA GLY A 58 -11.26 -21.21 10.57
C GLY A 58 -11.31 -22.02 9.27
N SER A 59 -12.27 -22.94 9.15
CA SER A 59 -12.39 -23.85 7.99
C SER A 59 -12.84 -23.15 6.70
N GLY A 60 -13.31 -21.91 6.81
CA GLY A 60 -13.57 -21.05 5.65
C GLY A 60 -14.95 -21.16 5.03
N HIS A 61 -15.74 -22.16 5.39
CA HIS A 61 -17.13 -22.26 4.99
C HIS A 61 -18.02 -21.59 6.04
N ASP A 62 -18.86 -20.64 5.60
CA ASP A 62 -19.80 -19.90 6.45
C ASP A 62 -19.13 -19.18 7.64
N ASP A 63 -17.91 -18.71 7.47
CA ASP A 63 -17.21 -17.90 8.46
C ASP A 63 -17.68 -16.44 8.37
N ILE A 64 -18.73 -16.15 9.16
CA ILE A 64 -19.38 -14.82 9.16
C ILE A 64 -18.42 -13.68 9.49
N SER A 65 -17.39 -13.94 10.31
CA SER A 65 -16.40 -12.93 10.69
C SER A 65 -15.46 -12.60 9.53
N ARG A 66 -15.06 -13.63 8.78
CA ARG A 66 -14.19 -13.48 7.61
C ARG A 66 -14.90 -12.76 6.48
N GLU A 67 -16.13 -13.11 6.16
CA GLU A 67 -16.93 -12.41 5.17
C GLU A 67 -17.20 -10.97 5.57
N LYS A 68 -17.45 -10.74 6.84
CA LYS A 68 -17.72 -9.40 7.36
C LYS A 68 -16.50 -8.48 7.29
N ILE A 69 -15.32 -8.95 7.65
CA ILE A 69 -14.09 -8.14 7.54
C ILE A 69 -13.77 -7.81 6.09
N ASP A 70 -13.96 -8.76 5.17
CA ASP A 70 -13.79 -8.51 3.73
C ASP A 70 -14.75 -7.44 3.22
N ALA A 71 -16.04 -7.50 3.61
CA ALA A 71 -17.03 -6.51 3.22
C ALA A 71 -16.69 -5.11 3.75
N VAL A 72 -16.30 -5.02 5.03
CA VAL A 72 -15.87 -3.75 5.65
C VAL A 72 -14.67 -3.15 4.91
N PHE A 73 -13.64 -3.95 4.64
CA PHE A 73 -12.45 -3.46 3.95
C PHE A 73 -12.71 -3.14 2.48
N ALA A 74 -13.53 -3.90 1.78
CA ALA A 74 -13.94 -3.56 0.42
C ALA A 74 -14.57 -2.14 0.38
N ARG A 75 -15.44 -1.82 1.33
CA ARG A 75 -16.07 -0.50 1.42
C ARG A 75 -15.09 0.60 1.83
N LEU A 76 -14.23 0.33 2.81
CA LEU A 76 -13.22 1.32 3.27
C LEU A 76 -12.28 1.73 2.15
N PHE A 77 -11.90 0.79 1.29
CA PHE A 77 -10.97 1.02 0.19
C PHE A 77 -11.66 1.29 -1.15
N LEU A 78 -13.01 1.37 -1.18
CA LEU A 78 -13.82 1.55 -2.38
C LEU A 78 -13.51 0.50 -3.45
N ALA A 79 -13.22 -0.73 -3.01
CA ALA A 79 -12.94 -1.88 -3.83
C ALA A 79 -14.21 -2.74 -4.04
N GLU A 80 -14.27 -3.45 -5.16
CA GLU A 80 -15.34 -4.42 -5.41
C GLU A 80 -15.31 -5.57 -4.39
N LYS A 81 -14.10 -6.03 -4.04
CA LYS A 81 -13.86 -7.10 -3.07
C LYS A 81 -12.58 -6.86 -2.30
N ALA A 82 -12.49 -7.43 -1.12
CA ALA A 82 -11.28 -7.49 -0.33
C ALA A 82 -11.03 -8.91 0.18
N ALA A 83 -9.78 -9.19 0.53
CA ALA A 83 -9.37 -10.40 1.22
C ALA A 83 -8.44 -10.02 2.38
N VAL A 84 -8.99 -10.00 3.58
CA VAL A 84 -8.23 -9.68 4.81
C VAL A 84 -8.01 -10.97 5.59
N ARG A 85 -6.75 -11.41 5.67
CA ARG A 85 -6.41 -12.73 6.21
C ARG A 85 -5.16 -12.67 7.07
N MET A 86 -5.20 -13.29 8.23
CA MET A 86 -4.01 -13.54 9.06
C MET A 86 -3.05 -14.53 8.40
N GLN A 87 -3.54 -15.35 7.48
CA GLN A 87 -2.72 -16.29 6.70
C GLN A 87 -1.78 -15.56 5.72
N PHE A 88 -2.05 -14.31 5.39
CA PHE A 88 -1.03 -13.45 4.80
C PHE A 88 -0.08 -12.98 5.88
N VAL A 89 0.97 -13.75 6.11
CA VAL A 89 1.91 -13.58 7.23
C VAL A 89 2.75 -12.30 7.14
N SER A 90 2.73 -11.61 5.99
CA SER A 90 3.45 -10.34 5.75
C SER A 90 2.87 -9.60 4.56
N GLY A 91 3.20 -8.31 4.42
CA GLY A 91 2.90 -7.54 3.22
C GLY A 91 3.51 -8.14 1.96
N THR A 92 4.75 -8.66 2.05
CA THR A 92 5.40 -9.36 0.93
C THR A 92 4.62 -10.60 0.51
N HIS A 93 4.06 -11.37 1.47
CA HIS A 93 3.21 -12.52 1.14
C HIS A 93 1.92 -12.10 0.44
N ALA A 94 1.27 -11.04 0.87
CA ALA A 94 0.08 -10.52 0.19
C ALA A 94 0.41 -10.06 -1.25
N ILE A 95 1.51 -9.31 -1.44
CA ILE A 95 1.97 -8.85 -2.75
C ILE A 95 2.32 -10.03 -3.66
N SER A 96 3.11 -10.99 -3.16
CA SER A 96 3.49 -12.18 -3.96
C SER A 96 2.28 -13.01 -4.35
N SER A 97 1.29 -13.15 -3.47
CA SER A 97 0.04 -13.85 -3.78
C SER A 97 -0.72 -13.20 -4.94
N VAL A 98 -0.73 -11.87 -5.02
CA VAL A 98 -1.30 -11.14 -6.17
C VAL A 98 -0.49 -11.40 -7.43
N LEU A 99 0.85 -11.27 -7.36
CA LEU A 99 1.73 -11.44 -8.52
C LEU A 99 1.61 -12.85 -9.11
N PHE A 100 1.74 -13.90 -8.30
CA PHE A 100 1.57 -15.29 -8.76
C PHE A 100 0.12 -15.64 -9.15
N GLY A 101 -0.86 -14.94 -8.56
CA GLY A 101 -2.26 -15.10 -8.92
C GLY A 101 -2.60 -14.58 -10.32
N ILE A 102 -1.93 -13.53 -10.77
CA ILE A 102 -2.24 -12.83 -12.03
C ILE A 102 -1.28 -13.21 -13.14
N LEU A 103 0.02 -13.22 -12.87
CA LEU A 103 1.05 -13.41 -13.87
C LEU A 103 1.16 -14.88 -14.31
N ARG A 104 1.42 -15.09 -15.58
CA ARG A 104 1.61 -16.40 -16.22
C ARG A 104 2.93 -16.43 -16.97
N PRO A 105 3.49 -17.60 -17.29
CA PRO A 105 4.70 -17.72 -18.11
C PRO A 105 4.60 -16.91 -19.40
N GLY A 106 5.61 -16.10 -19.70
CA GLY A 106 5.66 -15.19 -20.83
C GLY A 106 5.08 -13.79 -20.55
N ASP A 107 4.44 -13.55 -19.39
CA ASP A 107 3.98 -12.21 -19.01
C ASP A 107 5.13 -11.31 -18.59
N VAL A 108 4.94 -10.00 -18.77
CA VAL A 108 5.86 -8.96 -18.32
C VAL A 108 5.26 -8.21 -17.12
N MET A 109 6.03 -8.10 -16.04
CA MET A 109 5.81 -7.22 -14.91
C MET A 109 6.69 -5.99 -15.04
N LEU A 110 6.07 -4.78 -15.07
CA LEU A 110 6.78 -3.51 -15.08
C LEU A 110 6.72 -2.84 -13.71
N SER A 111 7.86 -2.59 -13.06
CA SER A 111 7.94 -1.71 -11.89
C SER A 111 8.15 -0.25 -12.33
N LEU A 112 7.27 0.66 -11.91
CA LEU A 112 7.37 2.10 -12.25
C LEU A 112 8.11 2.93 -11.21
N THR A 113 8.34 2.39 -10.05
CA THR A 113 8.97 3.13 -8.93
C THR A 113 10.43 2.74 -8.73
N GLY A 114 11.06 2.21 -9.77
CA GLY A 114 12.41 1.68 -9.72
C GLY A 114 12.48 0.31 -9.07
N GLN A 115 13.61 0.04 -8.44
CA GLN A 115 13.88 -1.23 -7.78
C GLN A 115 12.97 -1.41 -6.56
N PRO A 116 12.26 -2.54 -6.42
CA PRO A 116 11.44 -2.85 -5.25
C PRO A 116 12.30 -3.05 -3.99
N TYR A 117 11.65 -3.14 -2.84
CA TYR A 117 12.34 -3.48 -1.60
C TYR A 117 12.88 -4.93 -1.62
N ASP A 118 13.89 -5.20 -0.81
CA ASP A 118 14.75 -6.39 -0.85
C ASP A 118 14.00 -7.75 -0.85
N THR A 119 13.03 -7.94 0.03
CA THR A 119 12.27 -9.21 0.08
C THR A 119 11.38 -9.42 -1.14
N LEU A 120 10.93 -8.35 -1.80
CA LEU A 120 10.20 -8.47 -3.06
C LEU A 120 11.14 -8.76 -4.24
N GLU A 121 12.38 -8.27 -4.20
CA GLU A 121 13.40 -8.63 -5.18
C GLU A 121 13.67 -10.14 -5.21
N GLU A 122 13.62 -10.81 -4.06
CA GLU A 122 13.75 -12.27 -3.97
C GLU A 122 12.55 -12.98 -4.61
N VAL A 123 11.34 -12.49 -4.38
CA VAL A 123 10.11 -13.00 -5.01
C VAL A 123 10.17 -12.86 -6.54
N ILE A 124 10.67 -11.72 -7.02
CA ILE A 124 10.85 -11.47 -8.46
C ILE A 124 11.97 -12.36 -9.05
N GLY A 125 13.04 -12.61 -8.28
CA GLY A 125 14.21 -13.37 -8.72
C GLY A 125 15.33 -12.50 -9.29
N ILE A 126 15.38 -11.21 -8.95
CA ILE A 126 16.49 -10.30 -9.26
C ILE A 126 17.54 -10.25 -8.16
N ARG A 127 17.24 -10.84 -6.99
CA ARG A 127 18.13 -11.01 -5.85
C ARG A 127 18.00 -12.42 -5.28
N GLY A 128 19.08 -12.89 -4.62
CA GLY A 128 19.10 -14.21 -3.99
C GLY A 128 19.35 -15.34 -4.99
N GLY A 129 19.45 -16.56 -4.49
CA GLY A 129 19.70 -17.78 -5.29
C GLY A 129 18.62 -18.86 -5.07
N GLY A 130 17.50 -18.50 -4.46
CA GLY A 130 16.38 -19.40 -4.22
C GLY A 130 15.66 -19.79 -5.50
N LYS A 131 14.93 -20.90 -5.47
CA LYS A 131 14.03 -21.34 -6.53
C LYS A 131 12.60 -20.94 -6.19
N GLY A 132 11.74 -20.77 -7.22
CA GLY A 132 10.33 -20.46 -7.06
C GLY A 132 10.02 -18.95 -7.15
N SER A 133 10.94 -18.18 -7.72
CA SER A 133 10.73 -16.77 -8.06
C SER A 133 9.88 -16.60 -9.33
N LEU A 134 9.37 -15.40 -9.58
CA LEU A 134 8.66 -15.08 -10.84
C LEU A 134 9.51 -15.42 -12.06
N LYS A 135 10.82 -15.15 -12.00
CA LYS A 135 11.76 -15.47 -13.06
C LYS A 135 11.83 -16.98 -13.34
N ASP A 136 11.77 -17.83 -12.31
CA ASP A 136 11.77 -19.29 -12.48
C ASP A 136 10.48 -19.80 -13.15
N PHE A 137 9.40 -19.02 -13.11
CA PHE A 137 8.14 -19.27 -13.79
C PHE A 137 8.02 -18.54 -15.13
N ASP A 138 9.15 -18.14 -15.73
CA ASP A 138 9.21 -17.47 -17.03
C ASP A 138 8.42 -16.17 -17.10
N ILE A 139 8.43 -15.40 -16.00
CA ILE A 139 7.85 -14.06 -15.94
C ILE A 139 8.98 -13.04 -16.06
N GLU A 140 8.89 -12.17 -17.06
CA GLU A 140 9.88 -11.13 -17.28
C GLU A 140 9.65 -9.93 -16.36
N TYR A 141 10.72 -9.47 -15.72
CA TYR A 141 10.70 -8.23 -14.92
C TYR A 141 11.40 -7.10 -15.67
N LYS A 142 10.70 -5.98 -15.77
CA LYS A 142 11.24 -4.71 -16.28
C LYS A 142 11.02 -3.60 -15.26
N GLN A 143 11.86 -2.56 -15.31
CA GLN A 143 11.67 -1.40 -14.44
C GLN A 143 11.90 -0.09 -15.18
N VAL A 144 11.11 0.91 -14.79
CA VAL A 144 11.25 2.32 -15.17
C VAL A 144 11.12 3.13 -13.89
N ASN A 145 12.08 3.99 -13.58
CA ASN A 145 12.00 4.83 -12.40
C ASN A 145 11.41 6.20 -12.74
N ILE A 146 10.12 6.38 -12.49
CA ILE A 146 9.42 7.66 -12.66
C ILE A 146 9.61 8.60 -11.46
N CYS A 147 10.07 8.08 -10.31
CA CYS A 147 10.17 8.85 -9.07
C CYS A 147 11.43 9.72 -8.97
N GLU A 148 12.42 9.51 -9.82
CA GLU A 148 13.61 10.37 -9.87
C GLU A 148 13.26 11.80 -10.29
N ASN A 149 12.39 11.92 -11.29
CA ASN A 149 11.79 13.18 -11.69
C ASN A 149 10.37 12.91 -12.20
N PHE A 150 9.39 13.22 -11.36
CA PHE A 150 7.99 12.94 -11.66
C PHE A 150 7.44 13.81 -12.80
N ASP A 151 8.05 14.93 -13.13
CA ASP A 151 7.61 15.79 -14.24
C ASP A 151 7.72 15.09 -15.60
N TYR A 152 8.59 14.10 -15.71
CA TYR A 152 8.81 13.31 -16.95
C TYR A 152 8.15 11.90 -16.88
N PHE A 153 7.24 11.64 -15.94
CA PHE A 153 6.64 10.31 -15.80
C PHE A 153 5.90 9.86 -17.05
N GLU A 154 5.19 10.77 -17.72
CA GLU A 154 4.43 10.48 -18.94
C GLU A 154 5.35 10.04 -20.08
N GLU A 155 6.42 10.79 -20.33
CA GLU A 155 7.39 10.46 -21.38
C GLU A 155 8.02 9.09 -21.15
N LYS A 156 8.41 8.78 -19.91
CA LYS A 156 9.01 7.50 -19.54
C LYS A 156 8.05 6.33 -19.75
N ILE A 157 6.78 6.48 -19.34
CA ILE A 157 5.77 5.45 -19.51
C ILE A 157 5.43 5.26 -21.00
N VAL A 158 5.16 6.35 -21.74
CA VAL A 158 4.86 6.30 -23.17
C VAL A 158 6.01 5.68 -23.96
N HIS A 159 7.25 6.03 -23.62
CA HIS A 159 8.43 5.44 -24.27
C HIS A 159 8.48 3.92 -24.06
N PHE A 160 8.24 3.46 -22.84
CA PHE A 160 8.17 2.02 -22.57
C PHE A 160 7.10 1.30 -23.42
N PHE A 161 5.87 1.83 -23.42
CA PHE A 161 4.73 1.21 -24.11
C PHE A 161 4.79 1.30 -25.64
N LYS A 162 5.67 2.14 -26.22
CA LYS A 162 5.92 2.14 -27.68
C LYS A 162 6.63 0.89 -28.17
N GLU A 163 7.48 0.31 -27.34
CA GLU A 163 8.35 -0.81 -27.71
C GLU A 163 8.01 -2.11 -26.98
N ASN A 164 7.20 -2.01 -25.92
CA ASN A 164 6.90 -3.13 -25.04
C ASN A 164 5.42 -3.15 -24.69
N SER A 165 4.94 -4.32 -24.28
CA SER A 165 3.68 -4.49 -23.56
C SER A 165 3.96 -5.12 -22.20
N CYS A 166 3.09 -4.90 -21.21
CA CYS A 166 3.17 -5.57 -19.94
C CYS A 166 1.79 -6.00 -19.45
N LYS A 167 1.74 -7.13 -18.78
CA LYS A 167 0.52 -7.65 -18.18
C LYS A 167 0.13 -6.86 -16.93
N LEU A 168 1.15 -6.45 -16.16
CA LEU A 168 0.96 -5.79 -14.87
C LEU A 168 2.01 -4.72 -14.67
N VAL A 169 1.53 -3.53 -14.27
CA VAL A 169 2.35 -2.44 -13.74
C VAL A 169 2.30 -2.46 -12.23
N PHE A 170 3.46 -2.57 -11.60
CA PHE A 170 3.64 -2.52 -10.16
C PHE A 170 4.08 -1.12 -9.72
N ILE A 171 3.37 -0.57 -8.74
CA ILE A 171 3.61 0.77 -8.19
C ILE A 171 3.79 0.64 -6.67
N GLN A 172 5.01 0.79 -6.18
CA GLN A 172 5.27 0.89 -4.75
C GLN A 172 5.02 2.33 -4.30
N LYS A 173 3.95 2.57 -3.54
CA LYS A 173 3.55 3.91 -3.10
C LYS A 173 4.56 4.52 -2.14
N SER A 174 4.99 3.79 -1.13
CA SER A 174 5.97 4.24 -0.15
C SER A 174 7.37 4.38 -0.77
N CYS A 175 8.21 5.23 -0.17
CA CYS A 175 9.61 5.37 -0.61
C CYS A 175 10.45 4.13 -0.32
N GLY A 176 10.00 3.23 0.56
CA GLY A 176 10.81 2.09 1.00
C GLY A 176 12.11 2.54 1.65
N TYR A 177 13.23 1.93 1.26
CA TYR A 177 14.57 2.30 1.71
C TYR A 177 15.27 3.33 0.81
N SER A 178 14.58 3.87 -0.20
CA SER A 178 15.17 4.82 -1.14
C SER A 178 14.94 6.28 -0.74
N TRP A 179 15.84 7.18 -1.15
CA TRP A 179 15.74 8.62 -0.94
C TRP A 179 14.82 9.30 -1.97
N ARG A 180 13.60 8.78 -2.13
CA ARG A 180 12.59 9.39 -2.98
C ARG A 180 11.37 9.79 -2.17
N LYS A 181 10.56 10.68 -2.69
CA LYS A 181 9.24 10.96 -2.10
C LYS A 181 8.29 9.77 -2.31
N SER A 182 7.42 9.53 -1.34
CA SER A 182 6.27 8.64 -1.51
C SER A 182 5.31 9.23 -2.55
N LEU A 183 4.63 8.37 -3.30
CA LEU A 183 3.62 8.82 -4.25
C LEU A 183 2.32 9.18 -3.53
N THR A 184 1.70 10.27 -3.95
CA THR A 184 0.34 10.63 -3.54
C THR A 184 -0.70 9.86 -4.36
N ASN A 185 -1.92 9.75 -3.84
CA ASN A 185 -3.02 9.14 -4.58
C ASN A 185 -3.37 9.93 -5.85
N HIS A 186 -3.16 11.24 -5.87
CA HIS A 186 -3.30 12.04 -7.09
C HIS A 186 -2.25 11.69 -8.16
N GLN A 187 -1.02 11.42 -7.75
CA GLN A 187 0.02 10.95 -8.69
C GLN A 187 -0.30 9.54 -9.23
N ILE A 188 -0.81 8.65 -8.36
CA ILE A 188 -1.28 7.32 -8.77
C ILE A 188 -2.43 7.42 -9.78
N GLU A 189 -3.38 8.35 -9.60
CA GLU A 189 -4.46 8.62 -10.54
C GLU A 189 -3.93 8.97 -11.94
N LYS A 190 -2.95 9.87 -12.01
CA LYS A 190 -2.32 10.24 -13.29
C LYS A 190 -1.63 9.05 -13.96
N ILE A 191 -0.89 8.26 -13.18
CA ILE A 191 -0.19 7.08 -13.66
C ILE A 191 -1.20 6.05 -14.20
N CYS A 192 -2.20 5.66 -13.41
CA CYS A 192 -3.19 4.66 -13.81
C CYS A 192 -4.01 5.11 -15.02
N SER A 193 -4.42 6.38 -15.07
CA SER A 193 -5.16 6.95 -16.20
C SER A 193 -4.33 6.89 -17.50
N LEU A 194 -3.05 7.22 -17.43
CA LEU A 194 -2.15 7.14 -18.58
C LEU A 194 -1.99 5.69 -19.05
N ILE A 195 -1.72 4.75 -18.13
CA ILE A 195 -1.53 3.33 -18.46
C ILE A 195 -2.77 2.78 -19.13
N HIS A 196 -3.96 3.00 -18.56
CA HIS A 196 -5.21 2.51 -19.13
C HIS A 196 -5.56 3.16 -20.47
N SER A 197 -5.05 4.36 -20.74
CA SER A 197 -5.20 5.00 -22.07
C SER A 197 -4.28 4.35 -23.12
N LEU A 198 -3.13 3.81 -22.71
CA LEU A 198 -2.17 3.14 -23.59
C LEU A 198 -2.51 1.66 -23.77
N ASP A 199 -2.89 0.98 -22.70
CA ASP A 199 -3.34 -0.41 -22.69
C ASP A 199 -4.45 -0.62 -21.64
N PRO A 200 -5.73 -0.67 -22.05
CA PRO A 200 -6.85 -0.89 -21.14
C PRO A 200 -6.84 -2.25 -20.41
N ASN A 201 -6.07 -3.22 -20.90
CA ASN A 201 -5.96 -4.56 -20.31
C ASN A 201 -4.78 -4.69 -19.32
N CYS A 202 -3.93 -3.68 -19.25
CA CYS A 202 -2.83 -3.65 -18.32
C CYS A 202 -3.34 -3.43 -16.88
N ILE A 203 -2.88 -4.27 -15.95
CA ILE A 203 -3.31 -4.24 -14.55
C ILE A 203 -2.41 -3.29 -13.76
N CYS A 204 -2.99 -2.24 -13.19
CA CYS A 204 -2.31 -1.35 -12.25
C CYS A 204 -2.42 -1.94 -10.83
N PHE A 205 -1.31 -2.45 -10.31
CA PHE A 205 -1.20 -3.02 -8.98
C PHE A 205 -0.37 -2.11 -8.07
N VAL A 206 -0.96 -1.63 -6.95
CA VAL A 206 -0.30 -0.74 -6.00
C VAL A 206 0.04 -1.47 -4.70
N ASP A 207 1.32 -1.48 -4.34
CA ASP A 207 1.76 -1.73 -2.97
C ASP A 207 1.43 -0.50 -2.12
N ASN A 208 0.37 -0.59 -1.34
CA ASN A 208 -0.16 0.48 -0.51
C ASN A 208 0.37 0.45 0.93
N CYS A 209 1.38 -0.37 1.24
CA CYS A 209 2.00 -0.40 2.57
C CYS A 209 2.39 1.00 3.04
N TYR A 210 2.00 1.36 4.25
CA TYR A 210 2.10 2.68 4.89
C TYR A 210 1.18 3.76 4.29
N GLY A 211 0.41 3.45 3.26
CA GLY A 211 -0.50 4.39 2.61
C GLY A 211 -1.97 4.20 2.99
N GLU A 212 -2.28 3.10 3.67
CA GLU A 212 -3.65 2.73 4.01
C GLU A 212 -4.27 3.77 4.93
N LEU A 213 -5.39 4.34 4.52
CA LEU A 213 -6.16 5.34 5.26
C LEU A 213 -5.38 6.63 5.63
N VAL A 214 -4.28 6.93 4.94
CA VAL A 214 -3.47 8.14 5.19
C VAL A 214 -4.05 9.35 4.46
N GLU A 215 -4.38 9.22 3.19
CA GLU A 215 -4.97 10.29 2.37
C GLU A 215 -6.51 10.19 2.35
N ASP A 216 -7.19 11.21 1.82
CA ASP A 216 -8.66 11.27 1.79
C ASP A 216 -9.30 10.30 0.78
N SER A 217 -8.50 9.69 -0.07
CA SER A 217 -8.90 8.68 -1.04
C SER A 217 -7.92 7.52 -1.02
N GLU A 218 -8.32 6.38 -1.56
CA GLU A 218 -7.48 5.20 -1.69
C GLU A 218 -7.13 4.93 -3.15
N PRO A 219 -6.01 4.24 -3.45
CA PRO A 219 -5.57 4.03 -4.83
C PRO A 219 -6.59 3.34 -5.75
N ILE A 220 -7.49 2.51 -5.21
CA ILE A 220 -8.58 1.89 -6.00
C ILE A 220 -9.47 2.97 -6.62
N SER A 221 -9.89 3.97 -5.82
CA SER A 221 -10.70 5.09 -6.34
C SER A 221 -9.96 5.99 -7.32
N LYS A 222 -8.66 5.76 -7.47
CA LYS A 222 -7.73 6.47 -8.36
C LYS A 222 -7.29 5.65 -9.57
N GLY A 223 -8.02 4.59 -9.86
CA GLY A 223 -7.80 3.76 -11.04
C GLY A 223 -6.86 2.58 -10.86
N ALA A 224 -6.35 2.31 -9.66
CA ALA A 224 -5.66 1.07 -9.40
C ALA A 224 -6.65 -0.10 -9.47
N ASN A 225 -6.29 -1.17 -10.18
CA ASN A 225 -7.11 -2.37 -10.27
C ASN A 225 -7.02 -3.22 -9.01
N ILE A 226 -5.84 -3.24 -8.38
CA ILE A 226 -5.56 -4.04 -7.19
C ILE A 226 -4.64 -3.25 -6.26
N ILE A 227 -4.86 -3.42 -4.96
CA ILE A 227 -3.93 -2.96 -3.93
C ILE A 227 -3.58 -4.12 -3.01
N ALA A 228 -2.40 -4.10 -2.46
CA ALA A 228 -2.03 -4.92 -1.31
C ALA A 228 -1.41 -4.03 -0.25
N GLY A 229 -1.60 -4.37 1.01
CA GLY A 229 -1.12 -3.59 2.13
C GLY A 229 -0.83 -4.46 3.36
N SER A 230 -0.34 -3.82 4.40
CA SER A 230 0.03 -4.48 5.65
C SER A 230 -0.45 -3.65 6.83
N LEU A 231 -1.60 -4.00 7.37
CA LEU A 231 -2.25 -3.26 8.48
C LEU A 231 -1.38 -3.19 9.75
N ILE A 232 -0.46 -4.14 9.95
CA ILE A 232 0.49 -4.10 11.07
C ILE A 232 1.50 -2.94 10.99
N LYS A 233 1.63 -2.31 9.83
CA LYS A 233 2.49 -1.14 9.61
C LYS A 233 1.77 0.17 9.88
N ASN A 234 0.47 0.14 10.13
CA ASN A 234 -0.40 1.28 10.34
C ASN A 234 -0.67 1.57 11.81
N CYS A 235 -0.80 2.85 12.12
CA CYS A 235 -1.15 3.32 13.47
C CYS A 235 -2.48 2.79 14.02
N LEU A 236 -3.35 2.24 13.18
CA LEU A 236 -4.60 1.61 13.59
C LEU A 236 -4.40 0.35 14.46
N LEU A 237 -3.19 -0.17 14.54
CA LEU A 237 -2.85 -1.39 15.28
C LEU A 237 -1.87 -1.13 16.45
N TYR A 238 -1.81 0.07 16.96
CA TYR A 238 -0.95 0.43 18.10
C TYR A 238 -1.21 -0.36 19.39
N THR A 239 -2.29 -1.09 19.48
CA THR A 239 -2.63 -1.90 20.64
C THR A 239 -2.09 -3.33 20.56
N SER A 240 -1.51 -3.73 19.43
CA SER A 240 -0.90 -5.05 19.29
C SER A 240 0.62 -4.90 19.32
N PRO A 241 1.33 -5.57 20.24
CA PRO A 241 2.79 -5.59 20.21
C PRO A 241 3.25 -6.14 18.87
N SER A 242 4.10 -5.40 18.18
CA SER A 242 4.71 -5.86 16.95
C SER A 242 5.67 -7.00 17.28
N PRO A 243 5.66 -8.11 16.52
CA PRO A 243 6.66 -9.15 16.69
C PRO A 243 8.11 -8.69 16.38
N ARG A 244 8.27 -7.43 15.98
CA ARG A 244 9.55 -6.81 15.59
C ARG A 244 10.05 -5.77 16.60
N ASP A 245 9.29 -5.50 17.68
CA ASP A 245 9.70 -4.57 18.75
C ASP A 245 10.41 -5.36 19.90
#